data_8f897ec09d8ab68e1e000830f5322cd6
#
_entry.id   8f897ec09d8ab68e1e000830f5322cd6
#
_cell.length_a   1.000
_cell.length_b   1.000
_cell.length_c   1.000
_cell.angle_alpha   90.00
_cell.angle_beta   90.00
_cell.angle_gamma   90.00
#
_symmetry.space_group_name_H-M   'P 1'
#
loop_
_entity.id
_entity.type
_entity.pdbx_description
1 polymer ?
#
loop_
_entity_poly.entity_id
_entity_poly.type
_entity_poly.pdbx_seq_one_letter_code
_entity_poly.pdbx_strand_id
1 'polypeptide(L)'
;MMFGKSCQVMVKPTGSVCNLDCKYCFYLEKEKLYPDRKNHYKMSEEILELFIRQQIAAQDIDEVIFAWQGGEPTLMGIPFYRKAVEFQQRYCGGKTIVNTFQTNGILINDDWATFFREHDFLVGVSIDGDAALHDEWRVTRSGKPTHEKVENAVRCLAQHDVEFNTLTVVNRTNMHHPVQVYRYLKSIGSRYMQFIPLVERCGENGLAQPQDKHIAMTPWSVDSLQFGQFLNAVFDIWIREDIGDIGIQLFEQTLAAWCGLPPQVCVFAPTCGSAFAMEMNGDVYNCDHFVYPQFKLGNIHQKTLRQMNQGEQNRQFGSDKQRSMAQECHRCQWKFACYGGCPKHRFLPSASGTTNHNYLCAGYQAFFSHTATAMSAMRTLYEKGISPAEIKSIFV
;
A
#
# COMPACT_ATOMS: atom_id res chain seq x y z
N MET A 1 -16.93 -3.25 13.28
CA MET A 1 -15.48 -3.50 13.05
C MET A 1 -15.01 -4.63 13.92
N MET A 2 -14.29 -5.56 13.31
CA MET A 2 -13.89 -6.78 14.02
C MET A 2 -12.44 -6.63 14.50
N PHE A 3 -12.19 -5.74 15.49
CA PHE A 3 -10.91 -5.74 16.19
C PHE A 3 -10.66 -7.15 16.74
N GLY A 4 -9.54 -7.76 16.36
CA GLY A 4 -9.08 -9.02 16.90
C GLY A 4 -9.51 -10.30 16.17
N LYS A 5 -10.39 -10.23 15.15
CA LYS A 5 -10.77 -11.42 14.39
C LYS A 5 -9.78 -11.81 13.30
N SER A 6 -9.14 -10.85 12.69
CA SER A 6 -8.10 -11.07 11.68
C SER A 6 -7.07 -9.94 11.74
N CYS A 7 -5.86 -10.22 11.30
CA CYS A 7 -4.82 -9.21 11.05
C CYS A 7 -4.06 -9.58 9.78
N GLN A 8 -3.76 -8.57 8.98
CA GLN A 8 -2.83 -8.72 7.87
C GLN A 8 -1.42 -8.39 8.35
N VAL A 9 -0.45 -9.14 7.90
CA VAL A 9 0.96 -8.86 8.19
C VAL A 9 1.69 -8.63 6.88
N MET A 10 2.20 -7.43 6.70
CA MET A 10 3.14 -7.10 5.65
C MET A 10 4.52 -7.52 6.12
N VAL A 11 4.99 -8.65 5.61
CA VAL A 11 6.26 -9.24 6.06
C VAL A 11 7.42 -8.75 5.19
N LYS A 12 8.52 -8.42 5.85
CA LYS A 12 9.73 -7.84 5.27
C LYS A 12 10.91 -8.79 5.41
N PRO A 13 11.00 -9.84 4.57
CA PRO A 13 12.00 -10.89 4.75
C PRO A 13 13.44 -10.43 4.54
N THR A 14 13.64 -9.30 3.85
CA THR A 14 14.95 -8.62 3.70
C THR A 14 15.06 -7.34 4.54
N GLY A 15 14.04 -7.05 5.37
CA GLY A 15 13.94 -5.77 6.04
C GLY A 15 13.93 -4.60 5.05
N SER A 16 14.79 -3.61 5.26
CA SER A 16 14.95 -2.45 4.37
C SER A 16 15.98 -2.65 3.24
N VAL A 17 16.64 -3.82 3.17
CA VAL A 17 17.66 -4.05 2.13
C VAL A 17 17.00 -4.15 0.76
N CYS A 18 17.50 -3.33 -0.17
CA CYS A 18 17.01 -3.23 -1.54
C CYS A 18 18.18 -3.15 -2.53
N ASN A 19 17.97 -3.60 -3.75
CA ASN A 19 18.89 -3.46 -4.88
C ASN A 19 18.75 -2.10 -5.60
N LEU A 20 17.74 -1.29 -5.24
CA LEU A 20 17.54 0.07 -5.71
C LEU A 20 17.82 1.11 -4.61
N ASP A 21 17.97 2.36 -5.05
CA ASP A 21 18.10 3.55 -4.21
C ASP A 21 17.13 4.63 -4.69
N CYS A 22 15.83 4.33 -4.61
CA CYS A 22 14.79 5.27 -5.00
C CYS A 22 14.86 6.52 -4.13
N LYS A 23 15.00 7.70 -4.75
CA LYS A 23 15.26 8.98 -4.07
C LYS A 23 14.23 9.37 -3.01
N TYR A 24 13.03 8.82 -3.08
CA TYR A 24 11.93 9.10 -2.15
C TYR A 24 11.64 7.97 -1.15
N CYS A 25 12.41 6.89 -1.15
CA CYS A 25 12.06 5.69 -0.37
C CYS A 25 12.19 5.91 1.14
N PHE A 26 11.04 6.01 1.80
CA PHE A 26 10.98 6.16 3.25
C PHE A 26 11.48 4.92 4.01
N TYR A 27 11.47 3.75 3.34
CA TYR A 27 11.80 2.50 4.01
C TYR A 27 13.31 2.25 4.12
N LEU A 28 14.12 2.81 3.21
CA LEU A 28 15.58 2.68 3.27
C LEU A 28 16.16 3.21 4.58
N GLU A 29 15.61 4.29 5.13
CA GLU A 29 16.06 4.85 6.42
C GLU A 29 15.80 3.92 7.63
N LYS A 30 14.93 2.92 7.50
CA LYS A 30 14.69 1.91 8.55
C LYS A 30 15.93 1.04 8.81
N GLU A 31 16.92 1.08 7.92
CA GLU A 31 18.24 0.48 8.16
C GLU A 31 18.87 0.99 9.46
N LYS A 32 18.64 2.25 9.82
CA LYS A 32 19.15 2.86 11.06
C LYS A 32 18.64 2.19 12.34
N LEU A 33 17.49 1.55 12.29
CA LEU A 33 16.89 0.84 13.43
C LEU A 33 17.53 -0.53 13.70
N TYR A 34 18.28 -1.04 12.73
CA TYR A 34 18.87 -2.38 12.78
C TYR A 34 20.31 -2.34 12.26
N PRO A 35 21.27 -1.76 13.02
CA PRO A 35 22.63 -1.50 12.55
C PRO A 35 23.43 -2.75 12.19
N ASP A 36 23.12 -3.91 12.78
CA ASP A 36 23.81 -5.17 12.54
C ASP A 36 23.39 -5.88 11.23
N ARG A 37 22.48 -5.28 10.46
CA ARG A 37 21.90 -5.88 9.24
C ARG A 37 22.90 -6.12 8.11
N LYS A 38 24.00 -5.40 8.04
CA LYS A 38 24.96 -5.55 6.93
C LYS A 38 25.38 -6.99 6.69
N ASN A 39 25.35 -7.83 7.73
CA ASN A 39 25.76 -9.22 7.66
C ASN A 39 24.59 -10.23 7.81
N HIS A 40 23.40 -9.80 8.30
CA HIS A 40 22.28 -10.68 8.61
C HIS A 40 20.94 -10.04 8.27
N TYR A 41 20.72 -9.77 6.97
CA TYR A 41 19.50 -9.08 6.51
C TYR A 41 18.40 -10.02 6.01
N LYS A 42 18.65 -11.32 5.96
CA LYS A 42 17.69 -12.31 5.48
C LYS A 42 16.96 -12.97 6.64
N MET A 43 15.66 -13.13 6.52
CA MET A 43 14.85 -13.91 7.44
C MET A 43 15.32 -15.37 7.44
N SER A 44 15.48 -15.95 8.63
CA SER A 44 15.82 -17.37 8.76
C SER A 44 14.60 -18.26 8.47
N GLU A 45 14.85 -19.52 8.11
CA GLU A 45 13.79 -20.51 7.90
C GLU A 45 12.97 -20.74 9.18
N GLU A 46 13.60 -20.71 10.36
CA GLU A 46 12.94 -20.81 11.65
C GLU A 46 11.91 -19.69 11.87
N ILE A 47 12.30 -18.43 11.60
CA ILE A 47 11.40 -17.28 11.72
C ILE A 47 10.28 -17.37 10.68
N LEU A 48 10.58 -17.80 9.46
CA LEU A 48 9.59 -18.00 8.41
C LEU A 48 8.53 -19.03 8.82
N GLU A 49 8.94 -20.20 9.31
CA GLU A 49 8.01 -21.23 9.76
C GLU A 49 7.16 -20.78 10.94
N LEU A 50 7.78 -20.13 11.93
CA LEU A 50 7.08 -19.57 13.09
C LEU A 50 6.06 -18.50 12.67
N PHE A 51 6.44 -17.60 11.76
CA PHE A 51 5.56 -16.58 11.22
C PHE A 51 4.34 -17.22 10.52
N ILE A 52 4.55 -18.13 9.58
CA ILE A 52 3.47 -18.75 8.81
C ILE A 52 2.48 -19.45 9.74
N ARG A 53 2.97 -20.24 10.68
CA ARG A 53 2.13 -20.90 11.68
C ARG A 53 1.31 -19.92 12.51
N GLN A 54 1.93 -18.83 12.97
CA GLN A 54 1.23 -17.83 13.77
C GLN A 54 0.25 -17.00 12.95
N GLN A 55 0.58 -16.66 11.70
CA GLN A 55 -0.32 -15.91 10.82
C GLN A 55 -1.59 -16.69 10.54
N ILE A 56 -1.49 -17.97 10.22
CA ILE A 56 -2.65 -18.86 10.01
C ILE A 56 -3.48 -18.99 11.30
N ALA A 57 -2.82 -19.22 12.43
CA ALA A 57 -3.49 -19.35 13.72
C ALA A 57 -4.15 -18.06 14.22
N ALA A 58 -3.69 -16.90 13.77
CA ALA A 58 -4.23 -15.61 14.18
C ALA A 58 -5.53 -15.23 13.45
N GLN A 59 -5.87 -15.89 12.35
CA GLN A 59 -7.09 -15.59 11.58
C GLN A 59 -8.29 -16.38 12.07
N ASP A 60 -9.42 -15.69 12.27
CA ASP A 60 -10.74 -16.31 12.56
C ASP A 60 -11.62 -16.35 11.29
N ILE A 61 -11.04 -16.18 10.11
CA ILE A 61 -11.67 -16.25 8.80
C ILE A 61 -10.98 -17.33 7.96
N ASP A 62 -11.66 -17.81 6.92
CA ASP A 62 -11.18 -18.92 6.10
C ASP A 62 -10.06 -18.52 5.14
N GLU A 63 -9.94 -17.24 4.79
CA GLU A 63 -8.89 -16.73 3.92
C GLU A 63 -7.73 -16.14 4.74
N VAL A 64 -6.50 -16.53 4.40
CA VAL A 64 -5.26 -16.03 5.03
C VAL A 64 -4.36 -15.41 3.98
N ILE A 65 -4.17 -14.10 4.08
CA ILE A 65 -3.31 -13.35 3.16
C ILE A 65 -1.89 -13.26 3.73
N PHE A 66 -0.92 -13.61 2.91
CA PHE A 66 0.51 -13.38 3.13
C PHE A 66 0.98 -12.26 2.19
N ALA A 67 1.33 -11.11 2.74
CA ALA A 67 1.78 -9.95 1.98
C ALA A 67 3.32 -9.82 2.07
N TRP A 68 4.02 -10.26 1.03
CA TRP A 68 5.48 -10.22 0.92
C TRP A 68 5.94 -8.88 0.36
N GLN A 69 6.69 -8.15 1.15
CA GLN A 69 7.19 -6.82 0.79
C GLN A 69 8.59 -6.60 1.44
N GLY A 70 9.03 -5.38 1.58
CA GLY A 70 10.26 -5.02 2.29
C GLY A 70 11.04 -3.97 1.55
N GLY A 71 12.36 -4.05 1.58
CA GLY A 71 13.23 -3.36 0.64
C GLY A 71 13.00 -3.94 -0.75
N GLU A 72 13.56 -5.12 -0.99
CA GLU A 72 13.21 -5.91 -2.19
C GLU A 72 13.14 -7.40 -1.84
N PRO A 73 11.93 -7.98 -1.83
CA PRO A 73 11.74 -9.37 -1.37
C PRO A 73 12.34 -10.41 -2.33
N THR A 74 12.53 -10.12 -3.62
CA THR A 74 13.18 -11.04 -4.57
C THR A 74 14.64 -11.35 -4.20
N LEU A 75 15.28 -10.54 -3.36
CA LEU A 75 16.64 -10.81 -2.85
C LEU A 75 16.73 -12.05 -1.94
N MET A 76 15.59 -12.56 -1.45
CA MET A 76 15.54 -13.84 -0.74
C MET A 76 15.78 -15.02 -1.67
N GLY A 77 15.43 -14.89 -2.96
CA GLY A 77 15.49 -15.96 -3.96
C GLY A 77 14.29 -16.91 -3.89
N ILE A 78 13.99 -17.57 -5.01
CA ILE A 78 12.87 -18.54 -5.15
C ILE A 78 12.88 -19.66 -4.11
N PRO A 79 14.04 -20.25 -3.73
CA PRO A 79 14.05 -21.32 -2.72
C PRO A 79 13.41 -20.94 -1.39
N PHE A 80 13.56 -19.68 -0.95
CA PHE A 80 12.90 -19.19 0.26
C PHE A 80 11.37 -19.23 0.14
N TYR A 81 10.82 -18.80 -0.98
CA TYR A 81 9.38 -18.78 -1.20
C TYR A 81 8.79 -20.16 -1.48
N ARG A 82 9.54 -21.09 -2.08
CA ARG A 82 9.16 -22.50 -2.16
C ARG A 82 9.01 -23.09 -0.76
N LYS A 83 9.94 -22.76 0.14
CA LYS A 83 9.84 -23.17 1.56
C LYS A 83 8.65 -22.50 2.27
N ALA A 84 8.36 -21.23 1.96
CA ALA A 84 7.17 -20.56 2.49
C ALA A 84 5.88 -21.28 2.08
N VAL A 85 5.73 -21.63 0.79
CA VAL A 85 4.58 -22.38 0.28
C VAL A 85 4.47 -23.77 0.93
N GLU A 86 5.60 -24.48 1.12
CA GLU A 86 5.62 -25.76 1.83
C GLU A 86 5.06 -25.62 3.26
N PHE A 87 5.48 -24.61 4.01
CA PHE A 87 4.97 -24.36 5.36
C PHE A 87 3.51 -23.93 5.34
N GLN A 88 3.10 -23.09 4.40
CA GLN A 88 1.69 -22.70 4.23
C GLN A 88 0.80 -23.93 4.00
N GLN A 89 1.19 -24.83 3.10
CA GLN A 89 0.46 -26.08 2.85
C GLN A 89 0.41 -26.98 4.08
N ARG A 90 1.51 -27.07 4.83
CA ARG A 90 1.59 -27.89 6.07
C ARG A 90 0.66 -27.38 7.15
N TYR A 91 0.48 -26.06 7.29
CA TYR A 91 -0.24 -25.46 8.41
C TYR A 91 -1.59 -24.86 8.04
N CYS A 92 -2.02 -24.87 6.78
CA CYS A 92 -3.25 -24.20 6.32
C CYS A 92 -4.53 -24.65 7.07
N GLY A 93 -4.60 -25.92 7.51
CA GLY A 93 -5.74 -26.43 8.28
C GLY A 93 -7.09 -26.29 7.57
N GLY A 94 -7.11 -26.36 6.24
CA GLY A 94 -8.29 -26.20 5.41
C GLY A 94 -8.61 -24.75 5.03
N LYS A 95 -7.80 -23.78 5.45
CA LYS A 95 -7.95 -22.36 5.05
C LYS A 95 -7.40 -22.13 3.65
N THR A 96 -7.98 -21.17 2.95
CA THR A 96 -7.49 -20.67 1.67
C THR A 96 -6.29 -19.74 1.89
N ILE A 97 -5.17 -20.02 1.26
CA ILE A 97 -3.96 -19.22 1.35
C ILE A 97 -3.86 -18.32 0.10
N VAL A 98 -3.70 -17.03 0.32
CA VAL A 98 -3.49 -16.02 -0.73
C VAL A 98 -2.12 -15.39 -0.54
N ASN A 99 -1.30 -15.39 -1.58
CA ASN A 99 0.00 -14.74 -1.56
C ASN A 99 0.00 -13.49 -2.44
N THR A 100 0.37 -12.35 -1.86
CA THR A 100 0.63 -11.11 -2.59
C THR A 100 2.10 -10.74 -2.49
N PHE A 101 2.71 -10.28 -3.58
CA PHE A 101 4.14 -10.05 -3.66
C PHE A 101 4.45 -8.68 -4.26
N GLN A 102 4.95 -7.76 -3.43
CA GLN A 102 5.28 -6.40 -3.88
C GLN A 102 6.76 -6.29 -4.21
N THR A 103 7.08 -5.99 -5.46
CA THR A 103 8.46 -5.90 -5.97
C THR A 103 8.72 -4.65 -6.80
N ASN A 104 10.00 -4.27 -6.89
CA ASN A 104 10.47 -3.28 -7.86
C ASN A 104 10.67 -3.87 -9.28
N GLY A 105 10.47 -5.14 -9.47
CA GLY A 105 10.51 -5.83 -10.77
C GLY A 105 11.90 -6.16 -11.32
N ILE A 106 12.99 -5.59 -10.77
CA ILE A 106 14.34 -5.67 -11.38
C ILE A 106 14.88 -7.09 -11.55
N LEU A 107 14.49 -8.01 -10.67
CA LEU A 107 14.97 -9.40 -10.68
C LEU A 107 13.95 -10.40 -11.21
N ILE A 108 12.81 -9.93 -11.69
CA ILE A 108 11.80 -10.81 -12.31
C ILE A 108 12.31 -11.33 -13.65
N ASN A 109 12.26 -12.64 -13.82
CA ASN A 109 12.62 -13.39 -15.01
C ASN A 109 11.66 -14.58 -15.17
N ASP A 110 11.88 -15.44 -16.15
CA ASP A 110 11.03 -16.60 -16.43
C ASP A 110 10.91 -17.55 -15.25
N ASP A 111 11.99 -17.76 -14.47
CA ASP A 111 11.95 -18.62 -13.27
C ASP A 111 11.00 -18.04 -12.21
N TRP A 112 11.06 -16.72 -11.96
CA TRP A 112 10.16 -16.03 -11.05
C TRP A 112 8.73 -16.05 -11.55
N ALA A 113 8.50 -15.77 -12.83
CA ALA A 113 7.16 -15.76 -13.42
C ALA A 113 6.53 -17.16 -13.35
N THR A 114 7.31 -18.21 -13.68
CA THR A 114 6.88 -19.60 -13.54
C THR A 114 6.50 -19.93 -12.08
N PHE A 115 7.35 -19.54 -11.12
CA PHE A 115 7.07 -19.77 -9.71
C PHE A 115 5.77 -19.05 -9.27
N PHE A 116 5.57 -17.81 -9.65
CA PHE A 116 4.37 -17.05 -9.30
C PHE A 116 3.11 -17.67 -9.90
N ARG A 117 3.18 -18.13 -11.16
CA ARG A 117 2.07 -18.80 -11.82
C ARG A 117 1.73 -20.14 -11.19
N GLU A 118 2.74 -20.96 -10.88
CA GLU A 118 2.56 -22.28 -10.23
C GLU A 118 1.88 -22.20 -8.86
N HIS A 119 2.01 -21.07 -8.16
CA HIS A 119 1.55 -20.89 -6.79
C HIS A 119 0.53 -19.76 -6.63
N ASP A 120 -0.08 -19.29 -7.72
CA ASP A 120 -1.15 -18.28 -7.74
C ASP A 120 -0.80 -17.00 -6.94
N PHE A 121 0.42 -16.48 -7.12
CA PHE A 121 0.82 -15.20 -6.52
C PHE A 121 0.23 -14.02 -7.28
N LEU A 122 -0.38 -13.07 -6.57
CA LEU A 122 -0.69 -11.75 -7.11
C LEU A 122 0.54 -10.85 -6.96
N VAL A 123 1.08 -10.36 -8.09
CA VAL A 123 2.32 -9.59 -8.10
C VAL A 123 2.04 -8.10 -8.24
N GLY A 124 2.44 -7.30 -7.26
CA GLY A 124 2.42 -5.84 -7.33
C GLY A 124 3.77 -5.32 -7.86
N VAL A 125 3.75 -4.68 -9.03
CA VAL A 125 4.95 -4.11 -9.64
C VAL A 125 5.01 -2.61 -9.44
N SER A 126 6.11 -2.13 -8.88
CA SER A 126 6.33 -0.70 -8.67
C SER A 126 6.80 -0.01 -9.94
N ILE A 127 5.96 0.85 -10.54
CA ILE A 127 6.28 1.63 -11.74
C ILE A 127 5.60 3.00 -11.70
N ASP A 128 6.34 4.09 -11.94
CA ASP A 128 5.87 5.46 -11.71
C ASP A 128 5.46 6.23 -13.00
N GLY A 129 5.32 5.52 -14.11
CA GLY A 129 5.04 6.05 -15.43
C GLY A 129 6.03 5.54 -16.45
N ASP A 130 6.13 6.23 -17.60
CA ASP A 130 7.13 5.92 -18.63
C ASP A 130 8.56 6.18 -18.16
N ALA A 131 9.54 5.93 -19.03
CA ALA A 131 10.96 6.02 -18.71
C ALA A 131 11.36 7.38 -18.14
N ALA A 132 10.83 8.48 -18.68
CA ALA A 132 11.17 9.82 -18.23
C ALA A 132 10.72 10.08 -16.80
N LEU A 133 9.50 9.68 -16.44
CA LEU A 133 8.92 9.88 -15.12
C LEU A 133 9.45 8.87 -14.10
N HIS A 134 9.67 7.63 -14.51
CA HIS A 134 10.13 6.56 -13.63
C HIS A 134 11.60 6.72 -13.24
N ASP A 135 12.48 6.93 -14.23
CA ASP A 135 13.93 6.93 -14.03
C ASP A 135 14.45 8.18 -13.32
N GLU A 136 13.65 9.24 -13.22
CA GLU A 136 13.97 10.39 -12.37
C GLU A 136 14.10 10.00 -10.90
N TRP A 137 13.27 9.05 -10.43
CA TRP A 137 13.12 8.72 -9.02
C TRP A 137 13.58 7.32 -8.65
N ARG A 138 13.31 6.33 -9.51
CA ARG A 138 13.66 4.93 -9.26
C ARG A 138 14.93 4.56 -9.97
N VAL A 139 16.03 4.67 -9.24
CA VAL A 139 17.38 4.42 -9.76
C VAL A 139 18.06 3.27 -9.01
N THR A 140 19.06 2.67 -9.65
CA THR A 140 19.96 1.73 -8.97
C THR A 140 20.81 2.47 -7.94
N ARG A 141 21.50 1.74 -7.06
CA ARG A 141 22.48 2.31 -6.11
C ARG A 141 23.62 3.09 -6.80
N SER A 142 23.87 2.85 -8.08
CA SER A 142 24.84 3.60 -8.90
C SER A 142 24.19 4.72 -9.71
N GLY A 143 22.93 5.07 -9.45
CA GLY A 143 22.20 6.14 -10.13
C GLY A 143 21.75 5.82 -11.55
N LYS A 144 21.80 4.55 -11.99
CA LYS A 144 21.39 4.15 -13.34
C LYS A 144 19.87 3.98 -13.44
N PRO A 145 19.28 4.22 -14.65
CA PRO A 145 17.86 4.03 -14.90
C PRO A 145 17.44 2.57 -14.71
N THR A 146 16.15 2.37 -14.44
CA THR A 146 15.59 1.04 -14.11
C THR A 146 14.33 0.70 -14.91
N HIS A 147 13.70 1.68 -15.56
CA HIS A 147 12.43 1.55 -16.26
C HIS A 147 12.39 0.36 -17.24
N GLU A 148 13.37 0.25 -18.14
CA GLU A 148 13.43 -0.82 -19.14
C GLU A 148 13.37 -2.22 -18.50
N LYS A 149 14.06 -2.41 -17.37
CA LYS A 149 14.03 -3.69 -16.63
C LYS A 149 12.66 -3.98 -16.04
N VAL A 150 12.01 -2.95 -15.50
CA VAL A 150 10.67 -3.09 -14.91
C VAL A 150 9.62 -3.37 -15.99
N GLU A 151 9.71 -2.71 -17.14
CA GLU A 151 8.82 -2.99 -18.28
C GLU A 151 9.02 -4.40 -18.81
N ASN A 152 10.28 -4.89 -18.89
CA ASN A 152 10.58 -6.27 -19.25
C ASN A 152 10.00 -7.26 -18.21
N ALA A 153 10.04 -6.93 -16.92
CA ALA A 153 9.42 -7.74 -15.88
C ALA A 153 7.90 -7.82 -16.05
N VAL A 154 7.22 -6.70 -16.31
CA VAL A 154 5.77 -6.69 -16.59
C VAL A 154 5.43 -7.55 -17.81
N ARG A 155 6.23 -7.43 -18.88
CA ARG A 155 6.05 -8.25 -20.08
C ARG A 155 6.25 -9.75 -19.80
N CYS A 156 7.26 -10.10 -19.01
CA CYS A 156 7.54 -11.46 -18.58
C CYS A 156 6.37 -12.04 -17.76
N LEU A 157 5.84 -11.29 -16.78
CA LEU A 157 4.68 -11.71 -16.00
C LEU A 157 3.46 -11.95 -16.88
N ALA A 158 3.18 -11.04 -17.82
CA ALA A 158 2.07 -11.18 -18.77
C ALA A 158 2.23 -12.41 -19.70
N GLN A 159 3.43 -12.70 -20.18
CA GLN A 159 3.73 -13.88 -21.04
C GLN A 159 3.54 -15.21 -20.31
N HIS A 160 3.66 -15.21 -18.97
CA HIS A 160 3.44 -16.40 -18.15
C HIS A 160 2.05 -16.45 -17.50
N ASP A 161 1.11 -15.60 -17.93
CA ASP A 161 -0.24 -15.49 -17.35
C ASP A 161 -0.23 -15.28 -15.82
N VAL A 162 0.74 -14.54 -15.29
CA VAL A 162 0.78 -14.16 -13.89
C VAL A 162 -0.09 -12.93 -13.67
N GLU A 163 -1.02 -13.00 -12.73
CA GLU A 163 -1.80 -11.82 -12.33
C GLU A 163 -0.91 -10.76 -11.68
N PHE A 164 -0.96 -9.54 -12.21
CA PHE A 164 -0.21 -8.42 -11.64
C PHE A 164 -1.04 -7.13 -11.58
N ASN A 165 -0.67 -6.30 -10.63
CA ASN A 165 -1.11 -4.92 -10.53
C ASN A 165 0.09 -3.97 -10.55
N THR A 166 -0.15 -2.68 -10.83
CA THR A 166 0.88 -1.65 -10.78
C THR A 166 0.66 -0.71 -9.61
N LEU A 167 1.76 -0.40 -8.91
CA LEU A 167 1.78 0.59 -7.83
C LEU A 167 2.63 1.78 -8.28
N THR A 168 1.97 2.92 -8.41
CA THR A 168 2.59 4.18 -8.83
C THR A 168 2.64 5.13 -7.65
N VAL A 169 3.84 5.52 -7.26
CA VAL A 169 4.04 6.61 -6.31
C VAL A 169 3.86 7.93 -7.05
N VAL A 170 2.76 8.63 -6.72
CA VAL A 170 2.52 9.98 -7.25
C VAL A 170 3.40 10.95 -6.48
N ASN A 171 4.37 11.54 -7.16
CA ASN A 171 5.41 12.41 -6.64
C ASN A 171 5.35 13.81 -7.28
N ARG A 172 6.30 14.68 -6.92
CA ARG A 172 6.38 16.06 -7.39
C ARG A 172 6.42 16.22 -8.91
N THR A 173 6.95 15.25 -9.62
CA THR A 173 7.10 15.30 -11.09
C THR A 173 5.86 14.71 -11.77
N ASN A 174 5.54 13.45 -11.53
CA ASN A 174 4.49 12.75 -12.27
C ASN A 174 3.07 13.23 -11.91
N MET A 175 2.86 13.94 -10.79
CA MET A 175 1.56 14.54 -10.46
C MET A 175 1.06 15.54 -11.53
N HIS A 176 1.95 16.08 -12.36
CA HIS A 176 1.61 16.98 -13.46
C HIS A 176 1.31 16.24 -14.79
N HIS A 177 1.43 14.92 -14.81
CA HIS A 177 1.31 14.10 -16.01
C HIS A 177 0.28 12.94 -15.86
N PRO A 178 -0.95 13.19 -15.30
CA PRO A 178 -1.90 12.14 -14.99
C PRO A 178 -2.30 11.29 -16.19
N VAL A 179 -2.60 11.93 -17.32
CA VAL A 179 -3.01 11.25 -18.57
C VAL A 179 -1.87 10.39 -19.14
N GLN A 180 -0.65 10.93 -19.14
CA GLN A 180 0.55 10.21 -19.60
C GLN A 180 0.81 8.98 -18.73
N VAL A 181 0.79 9.11 -17.42
CA VAL A 181 0.97 8.00 -16.48
C VAL A 181 -0.10 6.94 -16.69
N TYR A 182 -1.38 7.32 -16.69
CA TYR A 182 -2.48 6.39 -16.81
C TYR A 182 -2.47 5.62 -18.14
N ARG A 183 -2.31 6.34 -19.28
CA ARG A 183 -2.26 5.71 -20.60
C ARG A 183 -1.04 4.81 -20.77
N TYR A 184 0.10 5.18 -20.21
CA TYR A 184 1.29 4.35 -20.20
C TYR A 184 1.03 3.04 -19.43
N LEU A 185 0.52 3.09 -18.19
CA LEU A 185 0.21 1.90 -17.40
C LEU A 185 -0.79 0.98 -18.10
N LYS A 186 -1.80 1.55 -18.74
CA LYS A 186 -2.75 0.81 -19.59
C LYS A 186 -2.05 0.13 -20.77
N SER A 187 -1.12 0.81 -21.44
CA SER A 187 -0.41 0.29 -22.62
C SER A 187 0.50 -0.90 -22.33
N ILE A 188 1.05 -0.98 -21.10
CA ILE A 188 1.86 -2.13 -20.66
C ILE A 188 1.02 -3.29 -20.10
N GLY A 189 -0.32 -3.21 -20.20
CA GLY A 189 -1.25 -4.27 -19.83
C GLY A 189 -1.71 -4.27 -18.37
N SER A 190 -1.42 -3.21 -17.58
CA SER A 190 -1.95 -3.11 -16.23
C SER A 190 -3.47 -3.04 -16.22
N ARG A 191 -4.11 -3.96 -15.47
CA ARG A 191 -5.58 -4.02 -15.30
C ARG A 191 -6.02 -3.58 -13.92
N TYR A 192 -5.10 -3.48 -12.96
CA TYR A 192 -5.38 -2.95 -11.64
C TYR A 192 -4.26 -2.00 -11.23
N MET A 193 -4.63 -0.76 -10.86
CA MET A 193 -3.69 0.32 -10.60
C MET A 193 -3.89 0.91 -9.21
N GLN A 194 -2.78 1.21 -8.53
CA GLN A 194 -2.77 1.92 -7.26
C GLN A 194 -1.95 3.19 -7.40
N PHE A 195 -2.57 4.34 -7.11
CA PHE A 195 -1.91 5.65 -7.07
C PHE A 195 -1.68 6.07 -5.62
N ILE A 196 -0.43 6.03 -5.20
CA ILE A 196 -0.03 6.25 -3.81
C ILE A 196 0.59 7.65 -3.69
N PRO A 197 -0.02 8.59 -2.95
CA PRO A 197 0.55 9.92 -2.81
C PRO A 197 1.83 9.88 -1.98
N LEU A 198 2.90 10.43 -2.51
CA LEU A 198 4.15 10.60 -1.79
C LEU A 198 4.05 11.79 -0.84
N VAL A 199 4.00 11.52 0.45
CA VAL A 199 3.94 12.54 1.51
C VAL A 199 4.99 12.21 2.55
N GLU A 200 6.16 12.82 2.43
CA GLU A 200 7.25 12.67 3.37
C GLU A 200 7.70 14.03 3.90
N ARG A 201 8.19 14.03 5.11
CA ARG A 201 8.70 15.20 5.79
C ARG A 201 10.16 14.95 6.16
N CYS A 202 10.96 15.99 6.17
CA CYS A 202 12.35 15.91 6.60
C CYS A 202 12.58 16.77 7.84
N GLY A 203 13.41 16.26 8.74
CA GLY A 203 13.96 16.94 9.88
C GLY A 203 15.47 17.06 9.76
N GLU A 204 16.15 17.45 10.81
CA GLU A 204 17.62 17.66 10.83
C GLU A 204 18.42 16.38 10.55
N ASN A 205 17.86 15.20 10.86
CA ASN A 205 18.56 13.90 10.77
C ASN A 205 17.99 12.95 9.69
N GLY A 206 17.30 13.47 8.69
CA GLY A 206 16.68 12.69 7.61
C GLY A 206 15.16 12.78 7.62
N LEU A 207 14.45 11.70 7.24
CA LEU A 207 12.99 11.71 7.23
C LEU A 207 12.42 11.83 8.64
N ALA A 208 11.44 12.71 8.78
CA ALA A 208 10.83 13.02 10.06
C ALA A 208 10.04 11.83 10.62
N GLN A 209 10.22 11.58 11.91
CA GLN A 209 9.41 10.63 12.65
C GLN A 209 8.04 11.24 13.01
N PRO A 210 7.02 10.42 13.32
CA PRO A 210 5.67 10.93 13.61
C PRO A 210 5.59 11.97 14.74
N GLN A 211 6.54 11.93 15.70
CA GLN A 211 6.59 12.83 16.85
C GLN A 211 7.40 14.12 16.62
N ASP A 212 8.12 14.23 15.49
CA ASP A 212 8.96 15.40 15.23
C ASP A 212 8.11 16.65 15.02
N LYS A 213 8.53 17.77 15.59
CA LYS A 213 7.76 19.03 15.62
C LYS A 213 8.21 20.07 14.58
N HIS A 214 9.49 20.11 14.29
CA HIS A 214 10.07 21.09 13.34
C HIS A 214 10.43 20.38 12.03
N ILE A 215 9.55 20.50 11.03
CA ILE A 215 9.61 19.65 9.86
C ILE A 215 9.19 20.43 8.63
N ALA A 216 9.97 20.29 7.57
CA ALA A 216 9.60 20.73 6.23
C ALA A 216 9.09 19.55 5.39
N MET A 217 8.25 19.83 4.41
CA MET A 217 7.94 18.85 3.37
C MET A 217 9.18 18.56 2.55
N THR A 218 9.38 17.29 2.20
CA THR A 218 10.43 16.96 1.26
C THR A 218 10.13 17.58 -0.12
N PRO A 219 11.16 17.96 -0.88
CA PRO A 219 10.97 18.58 -2.20
C PRO A 219 10.34 17.65 -3.23
N TRP A 220 10.31 16.35 -2.96
CA TRP A 220 9.72 15.33 -3.84
C TRP A 220 8.28 14.96 -3.47
N SER A 221 7.77 15.43 -2.33
CA SER A 221 6.38 15.19 -1.92
C SER A 221 5.39 15.85 -2.88
N VAL A 222 4.27 15.17 -3.10
CA VAL A 222 3.17 15.67 -3.91
C VAL A 222 2.53 16.89 -3.26
N ASP A 223 2.08 17.86 -4.06
CA ASP A 223 1.18 18.91 -3.60
C ASP A 223 -0.23 18.33 -3.40
N SER A 224 -0.90 18.72 -2.33
CA SER A 224 -2.22 18.18 -1.98
C SER A 224 -3.26 18.39 -3.08
N LEU A 225 -3.40 19.64 -3.57
CA LEU A 225 -4.41 19.96 -4.58
C LEU A 225 -4.07 19.33 -5.93
N GLN A 226 -2.79 19.35 -6.32
CA GLN A 226 -2.32 18.71 -7.55
C GLN A 226 -2.57 17.20 -7.53
N PHE A 227 -2.43 16.54 -6.37
CA PHE A 227 -2.81 15.12 -6.25
C PHE A 227 -4.30 14.91 -6.52
N GLY A 228 -5.18 15.77 -5.99
CA GLY A 228 -6.61 15.71 -6.29
C GLY A 228 -6.91 15.93 -7.78
N GLN A 229 -6.20 16.87 -8.42
CA GLN A 229 -6.32 17.12 -9.86
C GLN A 229 -5.79 15.95 -10.69
N PHE A 230 -4.70 15.33 -10.27
CA PHE A 230 -4.19 14.10 -10.87
C PHE A 230 -5.28 13.01 -10.87
N LEU A 231 -5.91 12.77 -9.73
CA LEU A 231 -6.98 11.77 -9.60
C LEU A 231 -8.19 12.10 -10.46
N ASN A 232 -8.60 13.39 -10.53
CA ASN A 232 -9.71 13.83 -11.35
C ASN A 232 -9.47 13.58 -12.84
N ALA A 233 -8.27 13.95 -13.33
CA ALA A 233 -7.93 13.74 -14.74
C ALA A 233 -7.87 12.24 -15.12
N VAL A 234 -7.39 11.38 -14.22
CA VAL A 234 -7.43 9.92 -14.43
C VAL A 234 -8.88 9.41 -14.37
N PHE A 235 -9.69 9.90 -13.42
CA PHE A 235 -11.09 9.49 -13.28
C PHE A 235 -11.91 9.83 -14.51
N ASP A 236 -11.71 10.99 -15.09
CA ASP A 236 -12.45 11.47 -16.28
C ASP A 236 -12.20 10.58 -17.52
N ILE A 237 -11.02 9.99 -17.64
CA ILE A 237 -10.73 9.00 -18.69
C ILE A 237 -11.32 7.66 -18.29
N TRP A 238 -11.03 7.19 -17.09
CA TRP A 238 -11.42 5.88 -16.60
C TRP A 238 -12.94 5.64 -16.68
N ILE A 239 -13.74 6.61 -16.26
CA ILE A 239 -15.20 6.44 -16.23
C ILE A 239 -15.82 6.36 -17.63
N ARG A 240 -15.19 6.98 -18.63
CA ARG A 240 -15.65 6.95 -20.02
C ARG A 240 -15.14 5.77 -20.82
N GLU A 241 -13.87 5.40 -20.58
CA GLU A 241 -13.18 4.43 -21.43
C GLU A 241 -13.07 3.05 -20.77
N ASP A 242 -12.82 2.96 -19.46
CA ASP A 242 -12.16 1.79 -18.86
C ASP A 242 -12.87 1.20 -17.63
N ILE A 243 -13.91 1.83 -17.11
CA ILE A 243 -14.67 1.27 -15.98
C ILE A 243 -15.25 -0.09 -16.35
N GLY A 244 -15.06 -1.09 -15.48
CA GLY A 244 -15.39 -2.49 -15.73
C GLY A 244 -14.26 -3.31 -16.33
N ASP A 245 -13.28 -2.66 -16.98
CA ASP A 245 -12.11 -3.33 -17.60
C ASP A 245 -10.81 -3.09 -16.82
N ILE A 246 -10.67 -1.92 -16.21
CA ILE A 246 -9.52 -1.53 -15.39
C ILE A 246 -10.00 -1.13 -14.00
N GLY A 247 -9.45 -1.78 -12.96
CA GLY A 247 -9.64 -1.43 -11.57
C GLY A 247 -8.64 -0.34 -11.13
N ILE A 248 -9.13 0.68 -10.40
CA ILE A 248 -8.28 1.65 -9.72
C ILE A 248 -8.67 1.66 -8.26
N GLN A 249 -7.77 1.19 -7.40
CA GLN A 249 -8.03 0.94 -5.98
C GLN A 249 -8.77 2.07 -5.28
N LEU A 250 -8.34 3.33 -5.49
CA LEU A 250 -8.97 4.49 -4.85
C LEU A 250 -10.39 4.74 -5.36
N PHE A 251 -10.66 4.50 -6.65
CA PHE A 251 -11.98 4.74 -7.24
C PHE A 251 -12.96 3.67 -6.79
N GLU A 252 -12.55 2.40 -6.77
CA GLU A 252 -13.37 1.31 -6.24
C GLU A 252 -13.67 1.48 -4.76
N GLN A 253 -12.65 1.87 -3.96
CA GLN A 253 -12.84 2.18 -2.55
C GLN A 253 -13.81 3.36 -2.35
N THR A 254 -13.76 4.36 -3.22
CA THR A 254 -14.66 5.51 -3.17
C THR A 254 -16.08 5.06 -3.49
N LEU A 255 -16.29 4.30 -4.55
CA LEU A 255 -17.61 3.75 -4.89
C LEU A 255 -18.16 2.86 -3.76
N ALA A 256 -17.33 1.99 -3.18
CA ALA A 256 -17.71 1.18 -2.03
C ALA A 256 -18.22 2.04 -0.85
N ALA A 257 -17.56 3.18 -0.57
CA ALA A 257 -18.01 4.10 0.47
C ALA A 257 -19.37 4.74 0.14
N TRP A 258 -19.61 5.12 -1.12
CA TRP A 258 -20.93 5.62 -1.58
C TRP A 258 -22.01 4.54 -1.44
N CYS A 259 -21.69 3.29 -1.69
CA CYS A 259 -22.60 2.15 -1.51
C CYS A 259 -22.76 1.72 -0.03
N GLY A 260 -22.12 2.39 0.93
CA GLY A 260 -22.18 2.04 2.34
C GLY A 260 -21.44 0.75 2.70
N LEU A 261 -20.58 0.25 1.82
CA LEU A 261 -19.78 -0.94 2.04
C LEU A 261 -18.59 -0.66 2.97
N PRO A 262 -18.10 -1.68 3.71
CA PRO A 262 -16.94 -1.53 4.58
C PRO A 262 -15.68 -1.11 3.77
N PRO A 263 -14.85 -0.21 4.33
CA PRO A 263 -13.63 0.20 3.65
C PRO A 263 -12.63 -0.96 3.54
N GLN A 264 -12.10 -1.15 2.33
CA GLN A 264 -11.08 -2.16 2.02
C GLN A 264 -9.66 -1.65 2.30
N VAL A 265 -9.46 -0.34 2.30
CA VAL A 265 -8.15 0.30 2.51
C VAL A 265 -8.13 1.02 3.86
N CYS A 266 -7.12 0.75 4.67
CA CYS A 266 -6.99 1.31 6.02
C CYS A 266 -6.93 2.85 6.02
N VAL A 267 -6.46 3.49 4.94
CA VAL A 267 -6.41 4.96 4.81
C VAL A 267 -7.79 5.57 5.00
N PHE A 268 -8.82 4.96 4.45
CA PHE A 268 -10.21 5.43 4.50
C PHE A 268 -11.08 4.66 5.50
N ALA A 269 -10.49 3.79 6.31
CA ALA A 269 -11.19 3.16 7.43
C ALA A 269 -11.25 4.10 8.64
N PRO A 270 -12.28 3.99 9.49
CA PRO A 270 -12.41 4.80 10.71
C PRO A 270 -11.32 4.51 11.75
N THR A 271 -10.73 3.32 11.73
CA THR A 271 -9.67 2.89 12.65
C THR A 271 -8.46 2.31 11.91
N CYS A 272 -7.31 2.25 12.59
CA CYS A 272 -6.13 1.50 12.19
C CYS A 272 -6.02 0.18 12.96
N GLY A 273 -4.85 -0.48 12.94
CA GLY A 273 -4.52 -1.60 13.84
C GLY A 273 -4.87 -3.00 13.31
N SER A 274 -5.19 -3.15 12.01
CA SER A 274 -5.44 -4.45 11.37
C SER A 274 -4.37 -4.86 10.35
N ALA A 275 -3.39 -3.98 10.08
CA ALA A 275 -2.33 -4.22 9.11
C ALA A 275 -0.97 -3.95 9.76
N PHE A 276 -0.28 -5.02 10.14
CA PHE A 276 1.03 -4.98 10.79
C PHE A 276 2.17 -4.94 9.78
N ALA A 277 3.33 -4.48 10.21
CA ALA A 277 4.60 -4.74 9.54
C ALA A 277 5.44 -5.67 10.40
N MET A 278 6.02 -6.71 9.80
CA MET A 278 6.94 -7.61 10.47
C MET A 278 8.31 -7.59 9.79
N GLU A 279 9.32 -7.32 10.59
CA GLU A 279 10.72 -7.30 10.16
C GLU A 279 11.31 -8.71 10.10
N MET A 280 12.43 -8.85 9.39
CA MET A 280 13.14 -10.10 9.13
C MET A 280 13.55 -10.88 10.39
N ASN A 281 13.67 -10.20 11.54
CA ASN A 281 14.01 -10.77 12.83
C ASN A 281 12.80 -11.14 13.70
N GLY A 282 11.59 -11.04 13.15
CA GLY A 282 10.34 -11.34 13.85
C GLY A 282 9.78 -10.19 14.69
N ASP A 283 10.36 -9.00 14.64
CA ASP A 283 9.80 -7.81 15.29
C ASP A 283 8.55 -7.33 14.55
N VAL A 284 7.46 -7.10 15.28
CA VAL A 284 6.16 -6.69 14.74
C VAL A 284 5.82 -5.26 15.18
N TYR A 285 5.35 -4.46 14.24
CA TYR A 285 4.94 -3.07 14.43
C TYR A 285 3.48 -2.85 14.05
N ASN A 286 2.84 -1.84 14.63
CA ASN A 286 1.44 -1.50 14.38
C ASN A 286 1.09 -1.26 12.91
N CYS A 287 2.05 -0.78 12.10
CA CYS A 287 1.83 -0.42 10.71
C CYS A 287 3.16 -0.22 9.99
N ASP A 288 3.18 -0.40 8.67
CA ASP A 288 4.31 -0.18 7.80
C ASP A 288 4.86 1.26 7.85
N HIS A 289 3.98 2.24 7.96
CA HIS A 289 4.35 3.65 8.14
C HIS A 289 4.92 3.98 9.53
N PHE A 290 4.70 3.12 10.52
CA PHE A 290 5.06 3.33 11.91
C PHE A 290 6.06 2.29 12.42
N VAL A 291 7.03 1.90 11.58
CA VAL A 291 8.16 1.06 11.99
C VAL A 291 9.16 1.94 12.76
N TYR A 292 8.88 2.12 14.05
CA TYR A 292 9.69 2.85 15.02
C TYR A 292 9.54 2.19 16.40
N PRO A 293 10.54 2.32 17.31
CA PRO A 293 10.55 1.61 18.59
C PRO A 293 9.25 1.76 19.42
N GLN A 294 8.67 2.96 19.46
CA GLN A 294 7.44 3.24 20.21
C GLN A 294 6.19 2.56 19.66
N PHE A 295 6.20 2.09 18.42
CA PHE A 295 5.10 1.38 17.78
C PHE A 295 5.36 -0.13 17.64
N LYS A 296 6.40 -0.64 18.27
CA LYS A 296 6.72 -2.07 18.32
C LYS A 296 5.74 -2.80 19.23
N LEU A 297 5.02 -3.77 18.70
CA LEU A 297 4.05 -4.61 19.44
C LEU A 297 4.72 -5.76 20.18
N GLY A 298 5.88 -6.21 19.69
CA GLY A 298 6.66 -7.30 20.25
C GLY A 298 7.47 -8.05 19.21
N ASN A 299 7.94 -9.24 19.57
CA ASN A 299 8.62 -10.16 18.69
C ASN A 299 7.89 -11.50 18.69
N ILE A 300 7.79 -12.18 17.53
CA ILE A 300 7.00 -13.42 17.38
C ILE A 300 7.54 -14.59 18.19
N HIS A 301 8.79 -14.57 18.65
CA HIS A 301 9.34 -15.56 19.58
C HIS A 301 8.80 -15.40 21.02
N GLN A 302 8.34 -14.20 21.39
CA GLN A 302 7.94 -13.87 22.75
C GLN A 302 6.42 -13.73 22.90
N LYS A 303 5.74 -13.27 21.84
CA LYS A 303 4.31 -12.94 21.85
C LYS A 303 3.70 -13.33 20.50
N THR A 304 2.57 -14.01 20.52
CA THR A 304 1.92 -14.44 19.27
C THR A 304 1.29 -13.25 18.53
N LEU A 305 1.13 -13.38 17.20
CA LEU A 305 0.43 -12.38 16.38
C LEU A 305 -1.00 -12.14 16.88
N ARG A 306 -1.71 -13.19 17.33
CA ARG A 306 -3.05 -13.06 17.95
C ARG A 306 -3.01 -12.21 19.22
N GLN A 307 -2.04 -12.42 20.11
CA GLN A 307 -1.89 -11.62 21.32
C GLN A 307 -1.54 -10.17 21.01
N MET A 308 -0.71 -9.91 19.99
CA MET A 308 -0.40 -8.56 19.54
C MET A 308 -1.63 -7.87 18.97
N ASN A 309 -2.40 -8.57 18.11
CA ASN A 309 -3.62 -8.05 17.50
C ASN A 309 -4.69 -7.68 18.54
N GLN A 310 -4.85 -8.51 19.56
CA GLN A 310 -5.82 -8.31 20.65
C GLN A 310 -5.28 -7.45 21.80
N GLY A 311 -4.01 -7.05 21.75
CA GLY A 311 -3.34 -6.29 22.81
C GLY A 311 -3.84 -4.84 22.92
N GLU A 312 -3.73 -4.28 24.15
CA GLU A 312 -4.16 -2.90 24.45
C GLU A 312 -3.44 -1.86 23.59
N GLN A 313 -2.13 -2.01 23.41
CA GLN A 313 -1.32 -1.10 22.58
C GLN A 313 -1.86 -1.01 21.14
N ASN A 314 -2.25 -2.15 20.55
CA ASN A 314 -2.81 -2.17 19.19
C ASN A 314 -4.22 -1.57 19.14
N ARG A 315 -5.07 -1.87 20.13
CA ARG A 315 -6.41 -1.27 20.24
C ARG A 315 -6.34 0.25 20.39
N GLN A 316 -5.41 0.73 21.22
CA GLN A 316 -5.17 2.16 21.41
C GLN A 316 -4.75 2.82 20.09
N PHE A 317 -3.70 2.29 19.44
CA PHE A 317 -3.23 2.76 18.14
C PHE A 317 -4.36 2.80 17.10
N GLY A 318 -5.18 1.75 17.04
CA GLY A 318 -6.29 1.68 16.11
C GLY A 318 -7.36 2.74 16.36
N SER A 319 -7.75 2.92 17.63
CA SER A 319 -8.80 3.87 18.02
C SER A 319 -8.33 5.32 17.98
N ASP A 320 -7.04 5.56 18.14
CA ASP A 320 -6.45 6.91 18.09
C ASP A 320 -6.65 7.58 16.73
N LYS A 321 -6.76 6.80 15.65
CA LYS A 321 -7.10 7.35 14.33
C LYS A 321 -8.41 8.15 14.37
N GLN A 322 -9.44 7.63 15.01
CA GLN A 322 -10.72 8.30 15.13
C GLN A 322 -10.69 9.41 16.18
N ARG A 323 -10.06 9.18 17.34
CA ARG A 323 -9.99 10.14 18.43
C ARG A 323 -9.17 11.39 18.08
N SER A 324 -8.07 11.20 17.33
CA SER A 324 -7.18 12.30 16.92
C SER A 324 -7.61 13.00 15.63
N MET A 325 -8.82 12.75 15.14
CA MET A 325 -9.32 13.39 13.92
C MET A 325 -9.58 14.88 14.17
N ALA A 326 -9.19 15.73 13.20
CA ALA A 326 -9.41 17.17 13.28
C ALA A 326 -10.91 17.53 13.42
N GLN A 327 -11.19 18.63 14.11
CA GLN A 327 -12.57 19.04 14.39
C GLN A 327 -13.37 19.25 13.09
N GLU A 328 -12.76 19.81 12.06
CA GLU A 328 -13.36 20.03 10.74
C GLU A 328 -13.81 18.73 10.09
N CYS A 329 -13.06 17.64 10.30
CA CYS A 329 -13.39 16.33 9.75
C CYS A 329 -14.70 15.78 10.33
N HIS A 330 -15.07 16.13 11.57
CA HIS A 330 -16.32 15.67 12.17
C HIS A 330 -17.56 16.23 11.48
N ARG A 331 -17.46 17.44 10.90
CA ARG A 331 -18.54 18.14 10.19
C ARG A 331 -18.41 18.05 8.66
N CYS A 332 -17.36 17.39 8.16
CA CYS A 332 -17.09 17.27 6.73
C CYS A 332 -18.12 16.38 6.05
N GLN A 333 -18.71 16.82 4.95
CA GLN A 333 -19.64 16.02 4.14
C GLN A 333 -19.01 14.73 3.58
N TRP A 334 -17.69 14.71 3.38
CA TRP A 334 -16.94 13.57 2.86
C TRP A 334 -16.37 12.64 3.97
N LYS A 335 -16.79 12.85 5.22
CA LYS A 335 -16.32 12.03 6.35
C LYS A 335 -16.54 10.55 6.12
N PHE A 336 -17.67 10.15 5.57
CA PHE A 336 -18.05 8.77 5.33
C PHE A 336 -17.10 8.03 4.38
N ALA A 337 -16.44 8.76 3.45
CA ALA A 337 -15.48 8.20 2.49
C ALA A 337 -14.01 8.40 2.89
N CYS A 338 -13.71 9.39 3.77
CA CYS A 338 -12.34 9.82 4.06
C CYS A 338 -11.85 9.43 5.46
N TYR A 339 -12.70 9.57 6.48
CA TYR A 339 -12.36 9.40 7.91
C TYR A 339 -11.07 10.12 8.33
N GLY A 340 -10.79 11.29 7.70
CA GLY A 340 -9.60 12.09 7.97
C GLY A 340 -8.30 11.51 7.43
N GLY A 341 -8.35 10.50 6.57
CA GLY A 341 -7.19 9.88 5.93
C GLY A 341 -6.19 9.21 6.89
N CYS A 342 -4.98 8.94 6.42
CA CYS A 342 -3.94 8.29 7.20
C CYS A 342 -3.40 9.19 8.33
N PRO A 343 -3.24 8.71 9.58
CA PRO A 343 -2.62 9.49 10.65
C PRO A 343 -1.19 9.98 10.34
N LYS A 344 -0.42 9.26 9.54
CA LYS A 344 0.91 9.69 9.06
C LYS A 344 0.86 11.07 8.39
N HIS A 345 -0.25 11.39 7.73
CA HIS A 345 -0.40 12.63 6.98
C HIS A 345 -1.12 13.74 7.75
N ARG A 346 -1.41 13.54 9.05
CA ARG A 346 -2.12 14.50 9.91
C ARG A 346 -1.15 15.39 10.68
N PHE A 347 -0.55 16.34 10.02
CA PHE A 347 0.45 17.23 10.60
C PHE A 347 0.23 18.71 10.31
N LEU A 348 -0.86 19.09 9.65
CA LEU A 348 -1.23 20.49 9.48
C LEU A 348 -2.03 20.99 10.70
N PRO A 349 -1.98 22.31 11.00
CA PRO A 349 -2.85 22.91 11.99
C PRO A 349 -4.32 22.74 11.59
N SER A 350 -5.17 22.37 12.55
CA SER A 350 -6.62 22.39 12.42
C SER A 350 -7.18 23.74 12.88
N ALA A 351 -8.48 23.97 12.64
CA ALA A 351 -9.16 25.18 13.11
C ALA A 351 -9.15 25.33 14.64
N SER A 352 -8.99 24.23 15.38
CA SER A 352 -8.81 24.24 16.84
C SER A 352 -7.38 24.57 17.31
N GLY A 353 -6.45 24.78 16.37
CA GLY A 353 -5.03 24.99 16.66
C GLY A 353 -4.23 23.70 16.94
N THR A 354 -4.88 22.53 16.94
CA THR A 354 -4.21 21.23 17.10
C THR A 354 -3.58 20.80 15.80
N THR A 355 -2.35 20.27 15.85
CA THR A 355 -1.64 19.77 14.67
C THR A 355 -2.10 18.33 14.33
N ASN A 356 -3.27 18.21 13.69
CA ASN A 356 -3.89 16.92 13.37
C ASN A 356 -4.73 16.94 12.09
N HIS A 357 -4.66 18.01 11.27
CA HIS A 357 -5.34 18.09 9.99
C HIS A 357 -4.51 17.36 8.92
N ASN A 358 -5.20 16.62 8.05
CA ASN A 358 -4.54 15.83 7.00
C ASN A 358 -3.99 16.72 5.90
N TYR A 359 -2.72 16.57 5.56
CA TYR A 359 -2.05 17.28 4.47
C TYR A 359 -2.77 17.13 3.13
N LEU A 360 -3.29 15.93 2.83
CA LEU A 360 -3.98 15.65 1.56
C LEU A 360 -5.45 16.08 1.55
N CYS A 361 -5.93 16.79 2.58
CA CYS A 361 -7.35 17.13 2.71
C CYS A 361 -7.89 17.91 1.50
N ALA A 362 -7.18 18.92 1.01
CA ALA A 362 -7.59 19.72 -0.15
C ALA A 362 -7.73 18.86 -1.42
N GLY A 363 -6.78 17.95 -1.66
CA GLY A 363 -6.83 17.01 -2.78
C GLY A 363 -7.98 16.01 -2.68
N TYR A 364 -8.19 15.44 -1.50
CA TYR A 364 -9.33 14.53 -1.30
C TYR A 364 -10.67 15.23 -1.45
N GLN A 365 -10.82 16.47 -0.95
CA GLN A 365 -12.05 17.25 -1.16
C GLN A 365 -12.29 17.56 -2.64
N ALA A 366 -11.25 17.94 -3.37
CA ALA A 366 -11.34 18.17 -4.82
C ALA A 366 -11.76 16.91 -5.56
N PHE A 367 -11.16 15.76 -5.21
CA PHE A 367 -11.50 14.48 -5.81
C PHE A 367 -12.94 14.03 -5.51
N PHE A 368 -13.35 14.02 -4.23
CA PHE A 368 -14.70 13.60 -3.86
C PHE A 368 -15.77 14.53 -4.42
N SER A 369 -15.52 15.85 -4.46
CA SER A 369 -16.46 16.81 -5.06
C SER A 369 -16.60 16.59 -6.56
N HIS A 370 -15.51 16.37 -7.28
CA HIS A 370 -15.50 16.13 -8.72
C HIS A 370 -16.25 14.84 -9.08
N THR A 371 -16.04 13.78 -8.32
CA THR A 371 -16.58 12.45 -8.63
C THR A 371 -17.99 12.21 -8.05
N ALA A 372 -18.50 13.06 -7.17
CA ALA A 372 -19.71 12.83 -6.38
C ALA A 372 -20.94 12.47 -7.22
N THR A 373 -21.18 13.17 -8.32
CA THR A 373 -22.34 12.92 -9.20
C THR A 373 -22.24 11.55 -9.85
N ALA A 374 -21.07 11.21 -10.39
CA ALA A 374 -20.83 9.93 -11.02
C ALA A 374 -20.89 8.77 -9.99
N MET A 375 -20.29 8.95 -8.83
CA MET A 375 -20.36 7.96 -7.73
C MET A 375 -21.80 7.72 -7.27
N SER A 376 -22.62 8.77 -7.20
CA SER A 376 -24.04 8.66 -6.84
C SER A 376 -24.86 7.95 -7.91
N ALA A 377 -24.57 8.18 -9.19
CA ALA A 377 -25.20 7.45 -10.29
C ALA A 377 -24.81 5.98 -10.30
N MET A 378 -23.52 5.67 -10.12
CA MET A 378 -23.01 4.28 -10.01
C MET A 378 -23.60 3.54 -8.80
N ARG A 379 -23.75 4.22 -7.66
CA ARG A 379 -24.47 3.67 -6.49
C ARG A 379 -25.90 3.32 -6.86
N THR A 380 -26.61 4.18 -7.59
CA THR A 380 -28.01 3.91 -7.99
C THR A 380 -28.11 2.69 -8.91
N LEU A 381 -27.14 2.49 -9.81
CA LEU A 381 -27.04 1.27 -10.62
C LEU A 381 -26.83 0.04 -9.73
N TYR A 382 -25.84 0.11 -8.82
CA TYR A 382 -25.55 -0.98 -7.87
C TYR A 382 -26.78 -1.37 -7.03
N GLU A 383 -27.52 -0.40 -6.47
CA GLU A 383 -28.75 -0.62 -5.68
C GLU A 383 -29.87 -1.30 -6.50
N LYS A 384 -29.86 -1.13 -7.82
CA LYS A 384 -30.78 -1.80 -8.76
C LYS A 384 -30.28 -3.17 -9.25
N GLY A 385 -29.09 -3.64 -8.76
CA GLY A 385 -28.48 -4.88 -9.24
C GLY A 385 -27.87 -4.78 -10.64
N ILE A 386 -27.63 -3.55 -11.11
CA ILE A 386 -27.00 -3.26 -12.43
C ILE A 386 -25.53 -2.98 -12.18
N SER A 387 -24.67 -3.44 -13.09
CA SER A 387 -23.23 -3.15 -12.99
C SER A 387 -22.97 -1.63 -12.99
N PRO A 388 -22.21 -1.09 -12.03
CA PRO A 388 -21.79 0.32 -12.07
C PRO A 388 -21.07 0.71 -13.37
N ALA A 389 -20.48 -0.27 -14.10
CA ALA A 389 -19.80 -0.03 -15.37
C ALA A 389 -20.76 0.41 -16.50
N GLU A 390 -22.06 0.15 -16.36
CA GLU A 390 -23.09 0.60 -17.32
C GLU A 390 -23.20 2.14 -17.36
N ILE A 391 -22.59 2.84 -16.40
CA ILE A 391 -22.51 4.30 -16.43
C ILE A 391 -21.81 4.82 -17.69
N LYS A 392 -20.96 4.02 -18.35
CA LYS A 392 -20.35 4.37 -19.64
C LYS A 392 -21.40 4.88 -20.66
N SER A 393 -22.55 4.22 -20.72
CA SER A 393 -23.63 4.55 -21.66
C SER A 393 -24.24 5.95 -21.42
N ILE A 394 -23.99 6.55 -20.25
CA ILE A 394 -24.51 7.89 -19.88
C ILE A 394 -23.52 8.99 -20.27
N PHE A 395 -22.24 8.68 -20.44
CA PHE A 395 -21.17 9.63 -20.76
C PHE A 395 -20.73 9.59 -22.24
N VAL A 396 -21.44 8.86 -23.08
CA VAL A 396 -21.23 8.83 -24.55
C VAL A 396 -21.92 10.00 -25.25
#